data_ea6cb640266fd8c865a4773e67be3442
#
_entry.id   ea6cb640266fd8c865a4773e67be3442
#
_cell.length_a   1.000
_cell.length_b   1.000
_cell.length_c   1.000
_cell.angle_alpha   90.00
_cell.angle_beta   90.00
_cell.angle_gamma   90.00
#
_symmetry.space_group_name_H-M   'P 1'
#
loop_
_entity.id
_entity.type
_entity.pdbx_description
1 polymer ?
#
loop_
_entity_poly.entity_id
_entity_poly.type
_entity_poly.pdbx_seq_one_letter_code
_entity_poly.pdbx_strand_id
1 'polypeptide(L)'
;MTEIAAPAPLSGRSWFITGLGVAQISSWGSLYYSFPLIAAAMEPELGWSKTEIYGASTIGVLLSALLSIPVGAAIDRGHGRWVMAGASILAGALLALWGMMDSILLFYLAAAGVGALQAATLYEPAFAVIARRTGPTAPRGGITALTLWGGFASTIFVPLVQLLLDLYGWRQALGVLAGINILLCASIYFLVIDPALDAPKLSQPPGTQRRPHLREALRNPVFWWLAVSFTAYAASFSALLMHFYPMLVERGFSQHMVVAAMALIGPAQVAGRVFIMAFGKGASGRLIGSVVVLGFPIAMTVFAWGPAEFLMVAGAAVLYGAANGMMTIVRGIIIPELVSKEDYGAINGALVMPMTIARALAPLGAAALWSWSGSYAGTMAAVVAAAALMTLTFWLAAAISVNSRHS
;
A
#
# COMPACT_ATOMS: atom_id res chain seq x y z
N MET A 1 33.98 -28.96 11.44
CA MET A 1 34.09 -28.10 10.24
C MET A 1 32.70 -28.09 9.61
N THR A 2 31.92 -27.06 9.88
CA THR A 2 30.59 -26.89 9.32
C THR A 2 30.77 -26.21 7.95
N GLU A 3 30.46 -26.95 6.91
CA GLU A 3 30.51 -26.51 5.52
C GLU A 3 29.47 -25.36 5.36
N ILE A 4 29.95 -24.14 5.21
CA ILE A 4 29.13 -22.96 4.91
C ILE A 4 28.62 -23.18 3.47
N ALA A 5 27.36 -23.57 3.33
CA ALA A 5 26.73 -23.73 2.03
C ALA A 5 26.90 -22.45 1.21
N ALA A 6 27.46 -22.58 0.02
CA ALA A 6 27.69 -21.50 -0.91
C ALA A 6 26.35 -20.76 -1.21
N PRO A 7 26.34 -19.42 -1.31
CA PRO A 7 25.13 -18.70 -1.65
C PRO A 7 24.63 -19.13 -3.02
N ALA A 8 23.29 -19.37 -3.12
CA ALA A 8 22.63 -19.78 -4.36
C ALA A 8 23.04 -18.84 -5.53
N PRO A 9 23.22 -19.39 -6.74
CA PRO A 9 23.68 -18.63 -7.89
C PRO A 9 22.75 -17.44 -8.18
N LEU A 10 23.35 -16.29 -8.47
CA LEU A 10 22.67 -15.00 -8.66
C LEU A 10 21.52 -15.06 -9.70
N SER A 11 21.60 -15.96 -10.69
CA SER A 11 20.57 -16.18 -11.72
C SER A 11 19.23 -16.66 -11.18
N GLY A 12 19.22 -17.62 -10.26
CA GLY A 12 17.98 -18.12 -9.65
C GLY A 12 17.30 -17.11 -8.71
N ARG A 13 18.11 -16.25 -8.04
CA ARG A 13 17.59 -15.18 -7.17
C ARG A 13 17.00 -14.04 -7.96
N SER A 14 17.57 -13.70 -9.12
CA SER A 14 17.05 -12.66 -10.01
C SER A 14 15.70 -13.05 -10.59
N TRP A 15 15.54 -14.26 -11.11
CA TRP A 15 14.29 -14.75 -11.67
C TRP A 15 13.15 -14.78 -10.63
N PHE A 16 13.42 -15.22 -9.40
CA PHE A 16 12.46 -15.25 -8.31
C PHE A 16 11.92 -13.85 -7.98
N ILE A 17 12.80 -12.85 -7.79
CA ILE A 17 12.39 -11.48 -7.47
C ILE A 17 11.69 -10.81 -8.64
N THR A 18 12.16 -11.02 -9.87
CA THR A 18 11.54 -10.47 -11.08
C THR A 18 10.14 -11.04 -11.29
N GLY A 19 9.96 -12.36 -11.16
CA GLY A 19 8.65 -12.99 -11.27
C GLY A 19 7.68 -12.47 -10.21
N LEU A 20 8.11 -12.44 -8.93
CA LEU A 20 7.29 -11.82 -7.88
C LEU A 20 6.98 -10.35 -8.19
N GLY A 21 7.94 -9.60 -8.75
CA GLY A 21 7.77 -8.19 -9.13
C GLY A 21 6.68 -7.99 -10.17
N VAL A 22 6.70 -8.77 -11.25
CA VAL A 22 5.67 -8.74 -12.30
C VAL A 22 4.31 -9.10 -11.73
N ALA A 23 4.23 -10.16 -10.92
CA ALA A 23 2.97 -10.55 -10.28
C ALA A 23 2.47 -9.48 -9.30
N GLN A 24 3.37 -8.78 -8.56
CA GLN A 24 2.99 -7.69 -7.67
C GLN A 24 2.49 -6.45 -8.42
N ILE A 25 3.12 -6.06 -9.55
CA ILE A 25 2.58 -5.00 -10.40
C ILE A 25 1.15 -5.33 -10.82
N SER A 26 0.93 -6.57 -11.26
CA SER A 26 -0.36 -7.03 -11.77
C SER A 26 -1.41 -7.14 -10.66
N SER A 27 -1.06 -7.69 -9.49
CA SER A 27 -1.97 -7.81 -8.35
C SER A 27 -2.34 -6.44 -7.76
N TRP A 28 -1.38 -5.53 -7.52
CA TRP A 28 -1.67 -4.17 -7.08
C TRP A 28 -2.50 -3.40 -8.09
N GLY A 29 -2.16 -3.53 -9.37
CA GLY A 29 -2.86 -2.87 -10.46
C GLY A 29 -4.32 -3.30 -10.57
N SER A 30 -4.55 -4.59 -10.62
CA SER A 30 -5.88 -5.17 -10.87
C SER A 30 -6.79 -5.23 -9.64
N LEU A 31 -6.22 -5.42 -8.43
CA LEU A 31 -7.03 -5.61 -7.22
C LEU A 31 -7.15 -4.35 -6.36
N TYR A 32 -6.31 -3.34 -6.57
CA TYR A 32 -6.29 -2.13 -5.75
C TYR A 32 -6.42 -0.84 -6.58
N TYR A 33 -5.51 -0.59 -7.53
CA TYR A 33 -5.50 0.66 -8.31
C TYR A 33 -6.64 0.76 -9.34
N SER A 34 -7.20 -0.36 -9.79
CA SER A 34 -8.37 -0.37 -10.69
C SER A 34 -9.66 0.11 -10.02
N PHE A 35 -9.80 -0.09 -8.69
CA PHE A 35 -11.05 0.14 -7.97
C PHE A 35 -11.64 1.54 -8.19
N PRO A 36 -10.90 2.65 -8.00
CA PRO A 36 -11.50 3.99 -8.14
C PRO A 36 -11.98 4.31 -9.56
N LEU A 37 -11.33 3.76 -10.60
CA LEU A 37 -11.74 3.96 -11.99
C LEU A 37 -12.99 3.14 -12.32
N ILE A 38 -13.01 1.87 -11.91
CA ILE A 38 -14.18 0.99 -12.06
C ILE A 38 -15.37 1.57 -11.30
N ALA A 39 -15.18 2.00 -10.05
CA ALA A 39 -16.20 2.62 -9.21
C ALA A 39 -16.83 3.84 -9.89
N ALA A 40 -16.01 4.72 -10.46
CA ALA A 40 -16.47 5.91 -11.18
C ALA A 40 -17.25 5.58 -12.45
N ALA A 41 -16.93 4.48 -13.14
CA ALA A 41 -17.64 4.02 -14.32
C ALA A 41 -18.97 3.31 -13.98
N MET A 42 -19.04 2.65 -12.81
CA MET A 42 -20.24 1.95 -12.33
C MET A 42 -21.32 2.90 -11.79
N GLU A 43 -20.90 3.97 -11.11
CA GLU A 43 -21.79 4.90 -10.39
C GLU A 43 -22.96 5.41 -11.27
N PRO A 44 -22.72 5.98 -12.47
CA PRO A 44 -23.80 6.50 -13.31
C PRO A 44 -24.69 5.41 -13.92
N GLU A 45 -24.18 4.20 -14.13
CA GLU A 45 -24.93 3.10 -14.75
C GLU A 45 -25.83 2.38 -13.76
N LEU A 46 -25.34 2.14 -12.54
CA LEU A 46 -26.06 1.37 -11.51
C LEU A 46 -26.87 2.26 -10.55
N GLY A 47 -26.60 3.58 -10.53
CA GLY A 47 -27.27 4.53 -9.65
C GLY A 47 -26.92 4.37 -8.17
N TRP A 48 -25.85 3.62 -7.84
CA TRP A 48 -25.38 3.45 -6.47
C TRP A 48 -24.60 4.67 -6.00
N SER A 49 -24.80 5.03 -4.73
CA SER A 49 -24.05 6.12 -4.12
C SER A 49 -22.57 5.76 -3.93
N LYS A 50 -21.72 6.79 -3.91
CA LYS A 50 -20.29 6.60 -3.58
C LYS A 50 -20.10 5.89 -2.24
N THR A 51 -20.93 6.22 -1.24
CA THR A 51 -20.87 5.59 0.09
C THR A 51 -21.14 4.08 0.01
N GLU A 52 -22.11 3.66 -0.78
CA GLU A 52 -22.39 2.23 -1.00
C GLU A 52 -21.23 1.55 -1.72
N ILE A 53 -20.69 2.14 -2.78
CA ILE A 53 -19.59 1.54 -3.54
C ILE A 53 -18.32 1.44 -2.69
N TYR A 54 -17.92 2.50 -2.01
CA TYR A 54 -16.71 2.50 -1.17
C TYR A 54 -16.88 1.70 0.13
N GLY A 55 -18.12 1.51 0.60
CA GLY A 55 -18.43 0.63 1.72
C GLY A 55 -17.98 -0.81 1.51
N ALA A 56 -18.17 -1.35 0.30
CA ALA A 56 -17.70 -2.68 -0.05
C ALA A 56 -16.16 -2.80 0.02
N SER A 57 -15.43 -1.79 -0.47
CA SER A 57 -13.96 -1.72 -0.36
C SER A 57 -13.51 -1.68 1.11
N THR A 58 -14.20 -0.89 1.96
CA THR A 58 -13.90 -0.81 3.40
C THR A 58 -14.01 -2.17 4.07
N ILE A 59 -15.10 -2.91 3.83
CA ILE A 59 -15.28 -4.26 4.36
C ILE A 59 -14.15 -5.17 3.87
N GLY A 60 -13.79 -5.09 2.60
CA GLY A 60 -12.71 -5.88 2.02
C GLY A 60 -11.36 -5.65 2.72
N VAL A 61 -10.98 -4.39 2.99
CA VAL A 61 -9.74 -4.06 3.70
C VAL A 61 -9.76 -4.54 5.15
N LEU A 62 -10.90 -4.44 5.85
CA LEU A 62 -11.04 -4.96 7.21
C LEU A 62 -10.93 -6.50 7.24
N LEU A 63 -11.55 -7.20 6.29
CA LEU A 63 -11.40 -8.64 6.14
C LEU A 63 -9.96 -9.03 5.80
N SER A 64 -9.27 -8.25 4.96
CA SER A 64 -7.84 -8.44 4.67
C SER A 64 -7.00 -8.39 5.94
N ALA A 65 -7.27 -7.44 6.84
CA ALA A 65 -6.57 -7.36 8.12
C ALA A 65 -6.78 -8.62 8.99
N LEU A 66 -7.99 -9.15 9.02
CA LEU A 66 -8.30 -10.41 9.75
C LEU A 66 -7.62 -11.63 9.12
N LEU A 67 -7.60 -11.69 7.77
CA LEU A 67 -6.99 -12.81 7.04
C LEU A 67 -5.46 -12.77 7.04
N SER A 68 -4.83 -11.64 7.33
CA SER A 68 -3.37 -11.50 7.31
C SER A 68 -2.67 -12.49 8.27
N ILE A 69 -3.26 -12.76 9.44
CA ILE A 69 -2.72 -13.70 10.44
C ILE A 69 -2.73 -15.16 9.92
N PRO A 70 -3.87 -15.74 9.52
CA PRO A 70 -3.88 -17.13 9.03
C PRO A 70 -3.11 -17.30 7.72
N VAL A 71 -3.12 -16.29 6.84
CA VAL A 71 -2.32 -16.28 5.61
C VAL A 71 -0.83 -16.31 5.93
N GLY A 72 -0.36 -15.42 6.81
CA GLY A 72 1.03 -15.40 7.27
C GLY A 72 1.45 -16.75 7.87
N ALA A 73 0.62 -17.30 8.75
CA ALA A 73 0.87 -18.60 9.36
C ALA A 73 0.93 -19.76 8.32
N ALA A 74 0.12 -19.71 7.26
CA ALA A 74 0.16 -20.71 6.19
C ALA A 74 1.45 -20.59 5.36
N ILE A 75 1.89 -19.36 5.06
CA ILE A 75 3.16 -19.11 4.37
C ILE A 75 4.33 -19.59 5.22
N ASP A 76 4.33 -19.34 6.53
CA ASP A 76 5.37 -19.79 7.46
C ASP A 76 5.47 -21.33 7.54
N ARG A 77 4.39 -22.04 7.24
CA ARG A 77 4.41 -23.52 7.12
C ARG A 77 4.92 -24.03 5.76
N GLY A 78 5.22 -23.14 4.79
CA GLY A 78 5.69 -23.49 3.45
C GLY A 78 4.58 -23.54 2.38
N HIS A 79 3.38 -23.10 2.69
CA HIS A 79 2.26 -23.13 1.74
C HIS A 79 2.16 -21.88 0.85
N GLY A 80 3.19 -21.02 0.82
CA GLY A 80 3.17 -19.73 0.10
C GLY A 80 2.77 -19.85 -1.37
N ARG A 81 3.24 -20.90 -2.08
CA ARG A 81 2.86 -21.19 -3.46
C ARG A 81 1.34 -21.34 -3.62
N TRP A 82 0.73 -22.20 -2.82
CA TRP A 82 -0.70 -22.49 -2.91
C TRP A 82 -1.57 -21.35 -2.42
N VAL A 83 -1.14 -20.65 -1.37
CA VAL A 83 -1.85 -19.48 -0.82
C VAL A 83 -1.90 -18.37 -1.84
N MET A 84 -0.76 -17.96 -2.41
CA MET A 84 -0.73 -16.81 -3.34
C MET A 84 -1.36 -17.17 -4.70
N ALA A 85 -1.08 -18.35 -5.26
CA ALA A 85 -1.67 -18.78 -6.51
C ALA A 85 -3.19 -19.01 -6.37
N GLY A 86 -3.64 -19.72 -5.35
CA GLY A 86 -5.06 -19.97 -5.10
C GLY A 86 -5.84 -18.68 -4.82
N ALA A 87 -5.27 -17.75 -4.03
CA ALA A 87 -5.88 -16.44 -3.80
C ALA A 87 -6.00 -15.61 -5.07
N SER A 88 -5.03 -15.68 -5.99
CA SER A 88 -5.10 -14.98 -7.28
C SER A 88 -6.18 -15.56 -8.18
N ILE A 89 -6.35 -16.89 -8.21
CA ILE A 89 -7.45 -17.54 -8.95
C ILE A 89 -8.80 -17.10 -8.38
N LEU A 90 -8.96 -17.14 -7.06
CA LEU A 90 -10.20 -16.76 -6.41
C LEU A 90 -10.50 -15.27 -6.58
N ALA A 91 -9.50 -14.40 -6.47
CA ALA A 91 -9.65 -12.96 -6.72
C ALA A 91 -10.07 -12.68 -8.17
N GLY A 92 -9.47 -13.38 -9.13
CA GLY A 92 -9.88 -13.30 -10.54
C GLY A 92 -11.31 -13.78 -10.77
N ALA A 93 -11.73 -14.90 -10.15
CA ALA A 93 -13.11 -15.37 -10.21
C ALA A 93 -14.10 -14.36 -9.62
N LEU A 94 -13.74 -13.70 -8.50
CA LEU A 94 -14.58 -12.65 -7.90
C LEU A 94 -14.63 -11.38 -8.77
N LEU A 95 -13.54 -10.99 -9.45
CA LEU A 95 -13.56 -9.89 -10.42
C LEU A 95 -14.47 -10.21 -11.60
N ALA A 96 -14.40 -11.43 -12.14
CA ALA A 96 -15.30 -11.87 -13.21
C ALA A 96 -16.76 -11.86 -12.75
N LEU A 97 -17.02 -12.38 -11.56
CA LEU A 97 -18.36 -12.36 -10.95
C LEU A 97 -18.85 -10.92 -10.76
N TRP A 98 -18.01 -10.01 -10.28
CA TRP A 98 -18.33 -8.58 -10.15
C TRP A 98 -18.75 -7.96 -11.49
N GLY A 99 -18.06 -8.27 -12.60
CA GLY A 99 -18.43 -7.79 -13.92
C GLY A 99 -19.76 -8.29 -14.48
N MET A 100 -20.35 -9.32 -13.86
CA MET A 100 -21.58 -9.97 -14.34
C MET A 100 -22.84 -9.59 -13.53
N MET A 101 -22.73 -8.69 -12.52
CA MET A 101 -23.84 -8.47 -11.57
C MET A 101 -24.34 -7.03 -11.58
N ASP A 102 -25.66 -6.92 -11.26
CA ASP A 102 -26.38 -5.65 -11.09
C ASP A 102 -26.93 -5.51 -9.65
N SER A 103 -26.68 -6.52 -8.79
CA SER A 103 -27.14 -6.53 -7.40
C SER A 103 -26.08 -5.97 -6.46
N ILE A 104 -26.46 -5.02 -5.61
CA ILE A 104 -25.57 -4.41 -4.63
C ILE A 104 -25.03 -5.45 -3.62
N LEU A 105 -25.86 -6.44 -3.23
CA LEU A 105 -25.45 -7.50 -2.30
C LEU A 105 -24.32 -8.36 -2.90
N LEU A 106 -24.49 -8.77 -4.16
CA LEU A 106 -23.49 -9.55 -4.88
C LEU A 106 -22.22 -8.73 -5.15
N PHE A 107 -22.38 -7.44 -5.43
CA PHE A 107 -21.24 -6.51 -5.51
C PHE A 107 -20.45 -6.47 -4.20
N TYR A 108 -21.13 -6.35 -3.05
CA TYR A 108 -20.48 -6.37 -1.74
C TYR A 108 -19.72 -7.70 -1.51
N LEU A 109 -20.32 -8.84 -1.84
CA LEU A 109 -19.65 -10.14 -1.73
C LEU A 109 -18.38 -10.21 -2.60
N ALA A 110 -18.49 -9.77 -3.86
CA ALA A 110 -17.37 -9.83 -4.79
C ALA A 110 -16.28 -8.80 -4.45
N ALA A 111 -16.62 -7.53 -4.28
CA ALA A 111 -15.66 -6.46 -4.02
C ALA A 111 -15.01 -6.59 -2.64
N ALA A 112 -15.78 -6.93 -1.59
CA ALA A 112 -15.22 -7.21 -0.28
C ALA A 112 -14.36 -8.49 -0.28
N GLY A 113 -14.76 -9.51 -1.06
CA GLY A 113 -13.96 -10.73 -1.25
C GLY A 113 -12.63 -10.44 -1.96
N VAL A 114 -12.63 -9.65 -3.03
CA VAL A 114 -11.40 -9.16 -3.69
C VAL A 114 -10.53 -8.41 -2.70
N GLY A 115 -11.10 -7.49 -1.93
CA GLY A 115 -10.39 -6.75 -0.89
C GLY A 115 -9.77 -7.66 0.17
N ALA A 116 -10.51 -8.66 0.64
CA ALA A 116 -10.05 -9.65 1.62
C ALA A 116 -8.84 -10.44 1.11
N LEU A 117 -8.86 -10.84 -0.17
CA LEU A 117 -7.78 -11.62 -0.80
C LEU A 117 -6.51 -10.82 -1.05
N GLN A 118 -6.54 -9.48 -0.91
CA GLN A 118 -5.33 -8.65 -0.89
C GLN A 118 -4.34 -9.09 0.20
N ALA A 119 -4.83 -9.63 1.33
CA ALA A 119 -3.98 -10.22 2.38
C ALA A 119 -3.11 -11.38 1.87
N ALA A 120 -3.54 -12.08 0.83
CA ALA A 120 -2.88 -13.25 0.29
C ALA A 120 -2.18 -13.01 -1.06
N THR A 121 -2.32 -11.81 -1.66
CA THR A 121 -1.80 -11.52 -3.01
C THR A 121 -0.87 -10.31 -3.08
N LEU A 122 -0.92 -9.38 -2.12
CA LEU A 122 -0.14 -8.14 -2.16
C LEU A 122 1.23 -8.29 -1.45
N TYR A 123 1.75 -7.19 -0.88
CA TYR A 123 3.12 -7.15 -0.37
C TYR A 123 3.37 -8.06 0.82
N GLU A 124 2.47 -8.13 1.80
CA GLU A 124 2.70 -8.87 3.03
C GLU A 124 3.02 -10.36 2.79
N PRO A 125 2.21 -11.12 2.01
CA PRO A 125 2.56 -12.49 1.69
C PRO A 125 3.82 -12.61 0.83
N ALA A 126 4.06 -11.69 -0.10
CA ALA A 126 5.26 -11.71 -0.92
C ALA A 126 6.53 -11.46 -0.09
N PHE A 127 6.48 -10.57 0.91
CA PHE A 127 7.58 -10.35 1.85
C PHE A 127 7.85 -11.58 2.72
N ALA A 128 6.79 -12.24 3.18
CA ALA A 128 6.94 -13.48 3.94
C ALA A 128 7.60 -14.60 3.11
N VAL A 129 7.21 -14.75 1.84
CA VAL A 129 7.85 -15.69 0.91
C VAL A 129 9.31 -15.34 0.65
N ILE A 130 9.64 -14.06 0.46
CA ILE A 130 11.03 -13.60 0.31
C ILE A 130 11.84 -13.89 1.57
N ALA A 131 11.30 -13.60 2.74
CA ALA A 131 11.97 -13.83 4.01
C ALA A 131 12.25 -15.33 4.24
N ARG A 132 11.32 -16.20 3.88
CA ARG A 132 11.52 -17.65 3.90
C ARG A 132 12.62 -18.11 2.94
N ARG A 133 12.62 -17.58 1.72
CA ARG A 133 13.61 -17.93 0.69
C ARG A 133 15.01 -17.49 1.05
N THR A 134 15.17 -16.30 1.61
CA THR A 134 16.48 -15.69 1.85
C THR A 134 17.02 -15.94 3.26
N GLY A 135 16.19 -16.44 4.18
CA GLY A 135 16.54 -16.59 5.59
C GLY A 135 16.71 -15.25 6.33
N PRO A 136 17.06 -15.27 7.62
CA PRO A 136 17.06 -14.09 8.49
C PRO A 136 18.13 -13.04 8.13
N THR A 137 19.14 -13.40 7.35
CA THR A 137 20.32 -12.53 7.09
C THR A 137 20.15 -11.62 5.87
N ALA A 138 19.24 -11.90 4.93
CA ALA A 138 19.21 -11.19 3.65
C ALA A 138 17.80 -10.79 3.11
N PRO A 139 16.71 -10.66 3.90
CA PRO A 139 15.40 -10.35 3.33
C PRO A 139 15.30 -8.92 2.80
N ARG A 140 16.07 -7.97 3.38
CA ARG A 140 15.98 -6.53 3.07
C ARG A 140 16.18 -6.23 1.59
N GLY A 141 17.21 -6.80 0.94
CA GLY A 141 17.48 -6.56 -0.48
C GLY A 141 16.36 -7.03 -1.40
N GLY A 142 15.80 -8.23 -1.13
CA GLY A 142 14.68 -8.78 -1.90
C GLY A 142 13.39 -7.98 -1.72
N ILE A 143 13.06 -7.59 -0.49
CA ILE A 143 11.89 -6.76 -0.17
C ILE A 143 12.02 -5.39 -0.84
N THR A 144 13.19 -4.74 -0.75
CA THR A 144 13.44 -3.45 -1.41
C THR A 144 13.27 -3.57 -2.93
N ALA A 145 13.88 -4.59 -3.55
CA ALA A 145 13.74 -4.82 -4.98
C ALA A 145 12.26 -5.03 -5.38
N LEU A 146 11.51 -5.85 -4.60
CA LEU A 146 10.09 -6.06 -4.87
C LEU A 146 9.27 -4.78 -4.78
N THR A 147 9.55 -3.92 -3.78
CA THR A 147 8.83 -2.64 -3.64
C THR A 147 9.15 -1.66 -4.77
N LEU A 148 10.32 -1.75 -5.39
CA LEU A 148 10.63 -0.97 -6.61
C LEU A 148 9.76 -1.42 -7.77
N TRP A 149 9.61 -2.73 -8.00
CA TRP A 149 8.70 -3.27 -9.01
C TRP A 149 7.26 -2.79 -8.79
N GLY A 150 6.71 -3.00 -7.61
CA GLY A 150 5.34 -2.62 -7.30
C GLY A 150 5.08 -1.10 -7.34
N GLY A 151 6.14 -0.28 -7.29
CA GLY A 151 6.04 1.16 -7.50
C GLY A 151 5.52 1.54 -8.89
N PHE A 152 5.67 0.67 -9.89
CA PHE A 152 5.16 0.88 -11.25
C PHE A 152 3.72 0.40 -11.47
N ALA A 153 3.07 -0.19 -10.46
CA ALA A 153 1.73 -0.76 -10.61
C ALA A 153 0.70 0.29 -11.09
N SER A 154 0.65 1.46 -10.47
CA SER A 154 -0.25 2.55 -10.88
C SER A 154 0.10 3.09 -12.26
N THR A 155 1.40 3.20 -12.58
CA THR A 155 1.88 3.71 -13.86
C THR A 155 1.43 2.85 -15.04
N ILE A 156 1.37 1.52 -14.85
CA ILE A 156 0.99 0.57 -15.89
C ILE A 156 -0.53 0.35 -15.88
N PHE A 157 -1.10 0.10 -14.70
CA PHE A 157 -2.49 -0.36 -14.64
C PHE A 157 -3.53 0.77 -14.68
N VAL A 158 -3.22 1.98 -14.22
CA VAL A 158 -4.19 3.08 -14.32
C VAL A 158 -4.47 3.43 -15.78
N PRO A 159 -3.47 3.64 -16.66
CA PRO A 159 -3.72 3.82 -18.08
C PRO A 159 -4.35 2.60 -18.76
N LEU A 160 -3.91 1.38 -18.39
CA LEU A 160 -4.49 0.15 -18.94
C LEU A 160 -5.98 0.02 -18.60
N VAL A 161 -6.34 0.24 -17.33
CA VAL A 161 -7.76 0.18 -16.90
C VAL A 161 -8.57 1.26 -17.60
N GLN A 162 -8.06 2.50 -17.72
CA GLN A 162 -8.76 3.55 -18.46
C GLN A 162 -8.98 3.16 -19.92
N LEU A 163 -7.96 2.62 -20.59
CA LEU A 163 -8.08 2.13 -21.97
C LEU A 163 -9.14 1.03 -22.10
N LEU A 164 -9.19 0.09 -21.15
CA LEU A 164 -10.19 -0.96 -21.14
C LEU A 164 -11.61 -0.40 -20.92
N LEU A 165 -11.75 0.61 -20.05
CA LEU A 165 -13.02 1.31 -19.82
C LEU A 165 -13.51 2.01 -21.08
N ASP A 166 -12.61 2.71 -21.78
CA ASP A 166 -12.93 3.47 -22.99
C ASP A 166 -13.33 2.56 -24.17
N LEU A 167 -12.68 1.38 -24.29
CA LEU A 167 -12.92 0.46 -25.40
C LEU A 167 -14.08 -0.52 -25.15
N TYR A 168 -14.24 -0.99 -23.92
CA TYR A 168 -15.10 -2.14 -23.63
C TYR A 168 -16.08 -1.92 -22.47
N GLY A 169 -15.94 -0.81 -21.72
CA GLY A 169 -16.70 -0.57 -20.50
C GLY A 169 -16.21 -1.38 -19.31
N TRP A 170 -16.78 -1.09 -18.12
CA TRP A 170 -16.27 -1.60 -16.83
C TRP A 170 -16.45 -3.12 -16.65
N ARG A 171 -17.53 -3.72 -17.20
CA ARG A 171 -17.77 -5.15 -17.08
C ARG A 171 -16.69 -5.98 -17.76
N GLN A 172 -16.37 -5.65 -19.00
CA GLN A 172 -15.34 -6.33 -19.78
C GLN A 172 -13.94 -6.00 -19.24
N ALA A 173 -13.71 -4.78 -18.74
CA ALA A 173 -12.47 -4.42 -18.07
C ALA A 173 -12.22 -5.35 -16.87
N LEU A 174 -13.23 -5.59 -16.02
CA LEU A 174 -13.14 -6.56 -14.93
C LEU A 174 -12.84 -7.99 -15.42
N GLY A 175 -13.42 -8.41 -16.54
CA GLY A 175 -13.12 -9.70 -17.18
C GLY A 175 -11.65 -9.84 -17.58
N VAL A 176 -11.06 -8.78 -18.17
CA VAL A 176 -9.62 -8.76 -18.51
C VAL A 176 -8.76 -8.81 -17.25
N LEU A 177 -9.09 -8.02 -16.20
CA LEU A 177 -8.37 -8.03 -14.93
C LEU A 177 -8.49 -9.40 -14.23
N ALA A 178 -9.63 -10.06 -14.35
CA ALA A 178 -9.83 -11.44 -13.89
C ALA A 178 -8.87 -12.40 -14.60
N GLY A 179 -8.79 -12.32 -15.92
CA GLY A 179 -7.87 -13.12 -16.73
C GLY A 179 -6.41 -12.91 -16.32
N ILE A 180 -5.99 -11.66 -16.06
CA ILE A 180 -4.65 -11.33 -15.57
C ILE A 180 -4.37 -12.03 -14.23
N ASN A 181 -5.31 -12.03 -13.28
CA ASN A 181 -5.11 -12.69 -11.99
C ASN A 181 -5.05 -14.21 -12.12
N ILE A 182 -5.95 -14.81 -12.90
CA ILE A 182 -6.05 -16.27 -13.04
C ILE A 182 -4.87 -16.81 -13.88
N LEU A 183 -4.59 -16.20 -15.02
CA LEU A 183 -3.63 -16.75 -15.97
C LEU A 183 -2.19 -16.27 -15.71
N LEU A 184 -1.99 -14.99 -15.38
CA LEU A 184 -0.66 -14.44 -15.20
C LEU A 184 -0.20 -14.54 -13.74
N CYS A 185 -0.94 -13.93 -12.79
CA CYS A 185 -0.50 -13.87 -11.40
C CYS A 185 -0.42 -15.26 -10.76
N ALA A 186 -1.47 -16.06 -10.89
CA ALA A 186 -1.49 -17.41 -10.30
C ALA A 186 -0.41 -18.30 -10.90
N SER A 187 -0.18 -18.26 -12.22
CA SER A 187 0.87 -19.04 -12.87
C SER A 187 2.26 -18.62 -12.40
N ILE A 188 2.51 -17.31 -12.31
CA ILE A 188 3.81 -16.80 -11.82
C ILE A 188 4.02 -17.23 -10.38
N TYR A 189 3.06 -17.04 -9.47
CA TYR A 189 3.21 -17.46 -8.07
C TYR A 189 3.44 -18.95 -7.96
N PHE A 190 2.72 -19.75 -8.74
CA PHE A 190 2.88 -21.22 -8.74
C PHE A 190 4.26 -21.66 -9.23
N LEU A 191 4.80 -21.04 -10.27
CA LEU A 191 6.08 -21.42 -10.88
C LEU A 191 7.29 -20.85 -10.12
N VAL A 192 7.17 -19.63 -9.58
CA VAL A 192 8.31 -18.91 -8.99
C VAL A 192 8.49 -19.23 -7.51
N ILE A 193 7.41 -19.51 -6.77
CA ILE A 193 7.48 -19.87 -5.36
C ILE A 193 7.69 -21.37 -5.23
N ASP A 194 8.92 -21.76 -4.93
CA ASP A 194 9.26 -23.17 -4.67
C ASP A 194 9.66 -23.36 -3.20
N PRO A 195 8.83 -24.03 -2.39
CA PRO A 195 9.12 -24.30 -0.99
C PRO A 195 10.37 -25.15 -0.75
N ALA A 196 10.78 -25.96 -1.73
CA ALA A 196 11.98 -26.78 -1.64
C ALA A 196 13.28 -25.94 -1.60
N LEU A 197 13.18 -24.70 -2.08
CA LEU A 197 14.32 -23.78 -2.11
C LEU A 197 14.29 -22.76 -0.93
N ASP A 198 13.40 -22.93 0.03
CA ASP A 198 13.34 -22.09 1.23
C ASP A 198 14.57 -22.31 2.12
N ALA A 199 15.06 -21.26 2.76
CA ALA A 199 16.17 -21.38 3.71
C ALA A 199 15.76 -22.25 4.91
N PRO A 200 16.71 -23.06 5.45
CA PRO A 200 16.45 -23.87 6.65
C PRO A 200 15.97 -22.98 7.81
N LYS A 201 14.94 -23.44 8.54
CA LYS A 201 14.52 -22.76 9.76
C LYS A 201 15.65 -22.82 10.78
N LEU A 202 16.24 -21.68 11.12
CA LEU A 202 17.08 -21.62 12.29
C LEU A 202 16.18 -21.84 13.52
N SER A 203 16.42 -22.92 14.24
CA SER A 203 15.79 -23.18 15.54
C SER A 203 16.15 -22.02 16.47
N GLN A 204 15.19 -21.21 16.85
CA GLN A 204 15.42 -20.23 17.92
C GLN A 204 15.71 -21.01 19.20
N PRO A 205 16.74 -20.63 19.98
CA PRO A 205 16.99 -21.27 21.26
C PRO A 205 15.74 -21.17 22.15
N PRO A 206 15.30 -22.28 22.78
CA PRO A 206 14.22 -22.20 23.75
C PRO A 206 14.66 -21.32 24.92
N GLY A 207 13.93 -20.26 25.23
CA GLY A 207 14.15 -19.49 26.43
C GLY A 207 14.46 -17.99 26.28
N THR A 208 14.42 -17.39 25.09
CA THR A 208 14.44 -15.92 24.98
C THR A 208 13.12 -15.36 25.53
N GLN A 209 13.06 -15.13 26.84
CA GLN A 209 11.99 -14.36 27.46
C GLN A 209 11.97 -12.98 26.81
N ARG A 210 10.93 -12.70 26.02
CA ARG A 210 10.63 -11.36 25.51
C ARG A 210 10.39 -10.46 26.72
N ARG A 211 11.36 -9.60 27.05
CA ARG A 211 11.13 -8.53 28.00
C ARG A 211 10.07 -7.57 27.44
N PRO A 212 9.20 -6.98 28.26
CA PRO A 212 8.06 -6.20 27.78
C PRO A 212 8.47 -4.78 27.35
N HIS A 213 9.41 -4.65 26.38
CA HIS A 213 9.80 -3.33 25.84
C HIS A 213 8.63 -2.61 25.13
N LEU A 214 7.62 -3.36 24.67
CA LEU A 214 6.38 -2.78 24.16
C LEU A 214 5.69 -1.91 25.25
N ARG A 215 5.68 -2.34 26.52
CA ARG A 215 5.07 -1.56 27.61
C ARG A 215 5.82 -0.24 27.85
N GLU A 216 7.14 -0.25 27.73
CA GLU A 216 7.97 0.95 27.82
C GLU A 216 7.73 1.87 26.62
N ALA A 217 7.68 1.33 25.40
CA ALA A 217 7.36 2.07 24.19
C ALA A 217 5.99 2.75 24.29
N LEU A 218 4.96 2.05 24.80
CA LEU A 218 3.62 2.61 25.02
C LEU A 218 3.57 3.71 26.08
N ARG A 219 4.55 3.79 26.99
CA ARG A 219 4.70 4.88 27.97
C ARG A 219 5.46 6.08 27.40
N ASN A 220 6.17 5.92 26.30
CA ASN A 220 6.94 6.97 25.67
C ASN A 220 5.99 7.90 24.85
N PRO A 221 5.91 9.20 25.13
CA PRO A 221 5.06 10.12 24.40
C PRO A 221 5.42 10.20 22.91
N VAL A 222 6.68 9.98 22.53
CA VAL A 222 7.13 9.93 21.13
C VAL A 222 6.39 8.85 20.36
N PHE A 223 6.11 7.69 20.98
CA PHE A 223 5.32 6.61 20.34
C PHE A 223 3.93 7.10 19.92
N TRP A 224 3.22 7.81 20.78
CA TRP A 224 1.86 8.27 20.50
C TRP A 224 1.81 9.37 19.45
N TRP A 225 2.77 10.29 19.46
CA TRP A 225 2.88 11.29 18.40
C TRP A 225 3.16 10.64 17.03
N LEU A 226 4.02 9.62 16.95
CA LEU A 226 4.23 8.84 15.74
C LEU A 226 2.99 8.03 15.37
N ALA A 227 2.26 7.47 16.33
CA ALA A 227 1.01 6.74 16.08
C ALA A 227 -0.05 7.64 15.44
N VAL A 228 -0.25 8.86 15.96
CA VAL A 228 -1.15 9.86 15.37
C VAL A 228 -0.65 10.25 13.98
N SER A 229 0.64 10.55 13.82
CA SER A 229 1.23 10.93 12.54
C SER A 229 1.02 9.88 11.46
N PHE A 230 1.34 8.62 11.74
CA PHE A 230 1.21 7.55 10.74
C PHE A 230 -0.25 7.15 10.49
N THR A 231 -1.12 7.29 11.49
CA THR A 231 -2.57 7.08 11.30
C THR A 231 -3.15 8.17 10.40
N ALA A 232 -2.79 9.43 10.62
CA ALA A 232 -3.20 10.56 9.77
C ALA A 232 -2.64 10.41 8.34
N TYR A 233 -1.38 9.95 8.20
CA TYR A 233 -0.81 9.56 6.91
C TYR A 233 -1.65 8.50 6.21
N ALA A 234 -1.98 7.41 6.92
CA ALA A 234 -2.73 6.30 6.33
C ALA A 234 -4.14 6.72 5.90
N ALA A 235 -4.80 7.56 6.69
CA ALA A 235 -6.10 8.13 6.36
C ALA A 235 -6.04 9.03 5.13
N SER A 236 -5.15 10.04 5.13
CA SER A 236 -5.02 10.99 4.03
C SER A 236 -4.57 10.31 2.73
N PHE A 237 -3.64 9.37 2.82
CA PHE A 237 -3.18 8.57 1.69
C PHE A 237 -4.31 7.76 1.07
N SER A 238 -5.06 7.01 1.90
CA SER A 238 -6.10 6.11 1.41
C SER A 238 -7.30 6.87 0.86
N ALA A 239 -7.74 7.92 1.55
CA ALA A 239 -8.82 8.79 1.06
C ALA A 239 -8.44 9.45 -0.26
N LEU A 240 -7.25 10.08 -0.35
CA LEU A 240 -6.79 10.71 -1.58
C LEU A 240 -6.70 9.70 -2.72
N LEU A 241 -6.04 8.57 -2.52
CA LEU A 241 -5.82 7.59 -3.58
C LEU A 241 -7.12 7.06 -4.18
N MET A 242 -8.11 6.77 -3.33
CA MET A 242 -9.40 6.24 -3.77
C MET A 242 -10.29 7.30 -4.43
N HIS A 243 -10.18 8.54 -4.01
CA HIS A 243 -11.01 9.63 -4.54
C HIS A 243 -10.27 10.56 -5.52
N PHE A 244 -8.99 10.30 -5.84
CA PHE A 244 -8.17 11.15 -6.68
C PHE A 244 -8.77 11.34 -8.09
N TYR A 245 -9.19 10.22 -8.70
CA TYR A 245 -9.79 10.24 -10.03
C TYR A 245 -11.10 11.05 -10.05
N PRO A 246 -12.14 10.68 -9.30
CA PRO A 246 -13.41 11.42 -9.36
C PRO A 246 -13.29 12.88 -8.88
N MET A 247 -12.40 13.16 -7.93
CA MET A 247 -12.13 14.51 -7.46
C MET A 247 -11.58 15.41 -8.55
N LEU A 248 -10.57 14.97 -9.30
CA LEU A 248 -9.99 15.79 -10.38
C LEU A 248 -10.94 15.92 -11.56
N VAL A 249 -11.74 14.90 -11.87
CA VAL A 249 -12.80 15.00 -12.89
C VAL A 249 -13.84 16.04 -12.47
N GLU A 250 -14.29 16.06 -11.21
CA GLU A 250 -15.21 17.09 -10.68
C GLU A 250 -14.60 18.50 -10.76
N ARG A 251 -13.27 18.64 -10.63
CA ARG A 251 -12.55 19.89 -10.83
C ARG A 251 -12.42 20.34 -12.29
N GLY A 252 -12.96 19.56 -13.25
CA GLY A 252 -12.99 19.90 -14.67
C GLY A 252 -11.79 19.38 -15.47
N PHE A 253 -10.91 18.55 -14.91
CA PHE A 253 -9.86 17.90 -15.67
C PHE A 253 -10.42 16.79 -16.56
N SER A 254 -9.91 16.67 -17.79
CA SER A 254 -10.27 15.53 -18.63
C SER A 254 -9.76 14.21 -18.04
N GLN A 255 -10.46 13.12 -18.32
CA GLN A 255 -10.08 11.79 -17.83
C GLN A 255 -8.63 11.43 -18.17
N HIS A 256 -8.18 11.76 -19.39
CA HIS A 256 -6.80 11.51 -19.83
C HIS A 256 -5.76 12.30 -19.01
N MET A 257 -6.04 13.55 -18.64
CA MET A 257 -5.16 14.35 -17.77
C MET A 257 -5.08 13.75 -16.37
N VAL A 258 -6.21 13.30 -15.82
CA VAL A 258 -6.24 12.65 -14.51
C VAL A 258 -5.43 11.36 -14.50
N VAL A 259 -5.64 10.51 -15.50
CA VAL A 259 -4.90 9.25 -15.69
C VAL A 259 -3.40 9.51 -15.83
N ALA A 260 -3.01 10.52 -16.62
CA ALA A 260 -1.61 10.91 -16.78
C ALA A 260 -0.99 11.37 -15.44
N ALA A 261 -1.70 12.19 -14.66
CA ALA A 261 -1.25 12.61 -13.34
C ALA A 261 -1.09 11.41 -12.37
N MET A 262 -2.05 10.49 -12.35
CA MET A 262 -1.96 9.26 -11.55
C MET A 262 -0.77 8.39 -11.95
N ALA A 263 -0.51 8.27 -13.26
CA ALA A 263 0.60 7.48 -13.79
C ALA A 263 1.98 8.03 -13.38
N LEU A 264 2.11 9.33 -13.11
CA LEU A 264 3.34 9.96 -12.64
C LEU A 264 3.69 9.59 -11.19
N ILE A 265 2.71 9.22 -10.37
CA ILE A 265 2.93 8.90 -8.95
C ILE A 265 3.89 7.72 -8.78
N GLY A 266 3.75 6.67 -9.58
CA GLY A 266 4.59 5.47 -9.49
C GLY A 266 6.08 5.75 -9.73
N PRO A 267 6.49 6.29 -10.89
CA PRO A 267 7.88 6.67 -11.15
C PRO A 267 8.44 7.64 -10.11
N ALA A 268 7.64 8.60 -9.65
CA ALA A 268 8.04 9.53 -8.62
C ALA A 268 8.30 8.85 -7.27
N GLN A 269 7.51 7.82 -6.90
CA GLN A 269 7.78 7.00 -5.71
C GLN A 269 9.13 6.27 -5.81
N VAL A 270 9.43 5.70 -6.97
CA VAL A 270 10.71 5.03 -7.22
C VAL A 270 11.85 6.03 -7.15
N ALA A 271 11.72 7.18 -7.83
CA ALA A 271 12.71 8.25 -7.82
C ALA A 271 12.98 8.76 -6.39
N GLY A 272 11.93 8.97 -5.57
CA GLY A 272 12.07 9.36 -4.17
C GLY A 272 12.87 8.34 -3.34
N ARG A 273 12.62 7.04 -3.53
CA ARG A 273 13.38 5.98 -2.85
C ARG A 273 14.85 5.96 -3.28
N VAL A 274 15.10 6.06 -4.60
CA VAL A 274 16.47 6.12 -5.15
C VAL A 274 17.20 7.37 -4.64
N PHE A 275 16.51 8.52 -4.56
CA PHE A 275 17.05 9.75 -4.03
C PHE A 275 17.54 9.61 -2.58
N ILE A 276 16.72 9.04 -1.68
CA ILE A 276 17.17 8.78 -0.29
C ILE A 276 18.35 7.79 -0.26
N MET A 277 18.32 6.74 -1.09
CA MET A 277 19.41 5.75 -1.11
C MET A 277 20.73 6.37 -1.58
N ALA A 278 20.68 7.28 -2.55
CA ALA A 278 21.87 7.94 -3.11
C ALA A 278 22.40 9.07 -2.22
N PHE A 279 21.52 9.93 -1.73
CA PHE A 279 21.86 11.19 -1.06
C PHE A 279 21.55 11.23 0.44
N GLY A 280 20.78 10.29 0.96
CA GLY A 280 20.41 10.22 2.39
C GLY A 280 21.48 9.61 3.30
N LYS A 281 22.65 9.22 2.75
CA LYS A 281 23.75 8.65 3.54
C LYS A 281 24.27 9.68 4.55
N GLY A 282 24.17 9.35 5.86
CA GLY A 282 24.60 10.23 6.95
C GLY A 282 23.53 11.18 7.50
N ALA A 283 22.40 11.35 6.82
CA ALA A 283 21.28 12.10 7.37
C ALA A 283 20.48 11.24 8.37
N SER A 284 20.06 11.83 9.49
CA SER A 284 19.20 11.15 10.46
C SER A 284 17.80 10.91 9.88
N GLY A 285 17.17 9.80 10.29
CA GLY A 285 15.78 9.51 9.92
C GLY A 285 14.81 10.63 10.32
N ARG A 286 15.12 11.32 11.44
CA ARG A 286 14.42 12.51 11.90
C ARG A 286 14.47 13.65 10.88
N LEU A 287 15.65 13.99 10.35
CA LEU A 287 15.80 15.06 9.35
C LEU A 287 15.09 14.70 8.06
N ILE A 288 15.35 13.50 7.55
CA ILE A 288 14.71 13.00 6.33
C ILE A 288 13.19 13.00 6.49
N GLY A 289 12.69 12.44 7.58
CA GLY A 289 11.26 12.39 7.87
C GLY A 289 10.63 13.77 7.96
N SER A 290 11.29 14.72 8.65
CA SER A 290 10.79 16.09 8.79
C SER A 290 10.63 16.82 7.46
N VAL A 291 11.49 16.55 6.48
CA VAL A 291 11.38 17.10 5.12
C VAL A 291 10.29 16.37 4.32
N VAL A 292 10.27 15.06 4.41
CA VAL A 292 9.35 14.22 3.63
C VAL A 292 7.88 14.49 4.00
N VAL A 293 7.57 14.66 5.29
CA VAL A 293 6.20 14.91 5.74
C VAL A 293 5.61 16.21 5.21
N LEU A 294 6.43 17.21 4.88
CA LEU A 294 5.99 18.49 4.26
C LEU A 294 5.46 18.31 2.84
N GLY A 295 5.97 17.32 2.10
CA GLY A 295 5.55 17.08 0.74
C GLY A 295 4.07 16.75 0.61
N PHE A 296 3.47 16.11 1.64
CA PHE A 296 2.06 15.70 1.61
C PHE A 296 1.09 16.88 1.69
N PRO A 297 1.10 17.74 2.72
CA PRO A 297 0.15 18.87 2.77
C PRO A 297 0.34 19.82 1.60
N ILE A 298 1.57 20.04 1.12
CA ILE A 298 1.84 20.89 -0.05
C ILE A 298 1.16 20.30 -1.29
N ALA A 299 1.43 19.04 -1.62
CA ALA A 299 0.83 18.38 -2.79
C ALA A 299 -0.70 18.33 -2.69
N MET A 300 -1.24 17.96 -1.53
CA MET A 300 -2.68 17.86 -1.30
C MET A 300 -3.39 19.21 -1.36
N THR A 301 -2.74 20.29 -0.93
CA THR A 301 -3.24 21.67 -1.08
C THR A 301 -3.34 22.07 -2.55
N VAL A 302 -2.35 21.72 -3.37
CA VAL A 302 -2.40 21.95 -4.81
C VAL A 302 -3.51 21.11 -5.46
N PHE A 303 -3.68 19.85 -5.07
CA PHE A 303 -4.80 19.04 -5.56
C PHE A 303 -6.16 19.60 -5.16
N ALA A 304 -6.28 20.22 -3.99
CA ALA A 304 -7.54 20.77 -3.49
C ALA A 304 -7.88 22.13 -4.13
N TRP A 305 -6.94 23.05 -4.13
CA TRP A 305 -7.19 24.47 -4.41
C TRP A 305 -6.20 25.12 -5.40
N GLY A 306 -5.22 24.36 -5.89
CA GLY A 306 -4.28 24.88 -6.89
C GLY A 306 -4.97 25.26 -8.20
N PRO A 307 -4.31 25.99 -9.09
CA PRO A 307 -4.84 26.29 -10.43
C PRO A 307 -5.26 25.02 -11.17
N ALA A 308 -6.35 25.10 -11.95
CA ALA A 308 -6.84 23.99 -12.75
C ALA A 308 -5.98 23.79 -14.03
N GLU A 309 -4.67 23.77 -13.85
CA GLU A 309 -3.67 23.58 -14.89
C GLU A 309 -3.01 22.21 -14.73
N PHE A 310 -2.90 21.46 -15.82
CA PHE A 310 -2.32 20.10 -15.80
C PHE A 310 -0.91 20.06 -15.20
N LEU A 311 -0.06 21.03 -15.55
CA LEU A 311 1.33 21.08 -15.07
C LEU A 311 1.41 21.20 -13.54
N MET A 312 0.50 21.97 -12.93
CA MET A 312 0.43 22.09 -11.46
C MET A 312 0.02 20.79 -10.79
N VAL A 313 -1.00 20.12 -11.33
CA VAL A 313 -1.45 18.82 -10.81
C VAL A 313 -0.38 17.74 -11.04
N ALA A 314 0.27 17.74 -12.20
CA ALA A 314 1.37 16.80 -12.50
C ALA A 314 2.57 17.03 -11.55
N GLY A 315 2.95 18.28 -11.31
CA GLY A 315 4.01 18.63 -10.35
C GLY A 315 3.66 18.18 -8.92
N ALA A 316 2.41 18.41 -8.50
CA ALA A 316 1.91 17.93 -7.21
C ALA A 316 1.88 16.39 -7.14
N ALA A 317 1.54 15.70 -8.23
CA ALA A 317 1.56 14.23 -8.30
C ALA A 317 2.99 13.68 -8.17
N VAL A 318 3.96 14.34 -8.79
CA VAL A 318 5.39 13.99 -8.64
C VAL A 318 5.86 14.24 -7.20
N LEU A 319 5.53 15.38 -6.60
CA LEU A 319 5.88 15.68 -5.20
C LEU A 319 5.25 14.66 -4.23
N TYR A 320 3.96 14.40 -4.39
CA TYR A 320 3.24 13.42 -3.60
C TYR A 320 3.82 12.01 -3.75
N GLY A 321 4.08 11.59 -4.98
CA GLY A 321 4.66 10.30 -5.28
C GLY A 321 6.05 10.16 -4.64
N ALA A 322 6.94 11.13 -4.82
CA ALA A 322 8.27 11.12 -4.23
C ALA A 322 8.21 11.07 -2.70
N ALA A 323 7.39 11.91 -2.06
CA ALA A 323 7.17 11.89 -0.61
C ALA A 323 6.66 10.53 -0.13
N ASN A 324 5.69 9.94 -0.83
CA ASN A 324 5.14 8.63 -0.50
C ASN A 324 6.18 7.49 -0.63
N GLY A 325 6.99 7.53 -1.69
CA GLY A 325 8.11 6.59 -1.86
C GLY A 325 9.12 6.69 -0.72
N MET A 326 9.52 7.89 -0.35
CA MET A 326 10.45 8.15 0.76
C MET A 326 9.84 7.79 2.12
N MET A 327 8.54 8.02 2.33
CA MET A 327 7.85 7.72 3.59
C MET A 327 7.90 6.25 3.97
N THR A 328 7.90 5.34 2.99
CA THR A 328 8.07 3.90 3.25
C THR A 328 9.40 3.57 3.91
N ILE A 329 10.46 4.29 3.56
CA ILE A 329 11.80 4.16 4.16
C ILE A 329 11.82 4.82 5.54
N VAL A 330 11.29 6.05 5.65
CA VAL A 330 11.21 6.80 6.91
C VAL A 330 10.53 5.98 8.00
N ARG A 331 9.40 5.34 7.70
CA ARG A 331 8.71 4.47 8.66
C ARG A 331 9.58 3.32 9.19
N GLY A 332 10.42 2.75 8.33
CA GLY A 332 11.32 1.65 8.72
C GLY A 332 12.46 2.08 9.66
N ILE A 333 12.94 3.32 9.51
CA ILE A 333 14.11 3.80 10.26
C ILE A 333 13.75 4.64 11.49
N ILE A 334 12.59 5.28 11.53
CA ILE A 334 12.24 6.24 12.58
C ILE A 334 11.92 5.58 13.92
N ILE A 335 11.30 4.39 13.89
CA ILE A 335 10.95 3.65 15.12
C ILE A 335 12.19 3.26 15.90
N PRO A 336 13.21 2.58 15.30
CA PRO A 336 14.45 2.27 16.02
C PRO A 336 15.28 3.50 16.38
N GLU A 337 15.09 4.63 15.69
CA GLU A 337 15.82 5.87 16.00
C GLU A 337 15.19 6.66 17.14
N LEU A 338 13.86 6.76 17.21
CA LEU A 338 13.17 7.65 18.16
C LEU A 338 12.50 6.93 19.34
N VAL A 339 12.15 5.64 19.19
CA VAL A 339 11.39 4.90 20.23
C VAL A 339 12.25 3.82 20.86
N SER A 340 12.60 2.76 20.14
CA SER A 340 13.43 1.66 20.63
C SER A 340 13.98 0.82 19.48
N LYS A 341 15.21 0.33 19.64
CA LYS A 341 15.82 -0.65 18.73
C LYS A 341 15.39 -2.07 19.06
N GLU A 342 14.93 -2.30 20.27
CA GLU A 342 14.50 -3.60 20.78
C GLU A 342 13.00 -3.79 20.52
N ASP A 343 12.56 -5.04 20.34
CA ASP A 343 11.17 -5.43 20.07
C ASP A 343 10.49 -4.65 18.93
N TYR A 344 11.27 -4.27 17.89
CA TYR A 344 10.79 -3.51 16.74
C TYR A 344 9.49 -4.07 16.16
N GLY A 345 9.37 -5.40 16.03
CA GLY A 345 8.18 -6.04 15.47
C GLY A 345 6.90 -5.76 16.27
N ALA A 346 6.98 -5.83 17.60
CA ALA A 346 5.84 -5.58 18.48
C ALA A 346 5.45 -4.10 18.49
N ILE A 347 6.44 -3.20 18.52
CA ILE A 347 6.24 -1.74 18.51
C ILE A 347 5.66 -1.31 17.16
N ASN A 348 6.22 -1.80 16.05
CA ASN A 348 5.70 -1.51 14.70
C ASN A 348 4.28 -2.07 14.53
N GLY A 349 4.00 -3.29 15.03
CA GLY A 349 2.66 -3.87 15.01
C GLY A 349 1.61 -3.00 15.70
N ALA A 350 1.95 -2.45 16.89
CA ALA A 350 1.07 -1.53 17.62
C ALA A 350 0.82 -0.22 16.86
N LEU A 351 1.80 0.29 16.09
CA LEU A 351 1.63 1.45 15.21
C LEU A 351 0.80 1.13 13.96
N VAL A 352 0.95 -0.05 13.39
CA VAL A 352 0.26 -0.45 12.16
C VAL A 352 -1.24 -0.67 12.38
N MET A 353 -1.65 -1.10 13.58
CA MET A 353 -3.06 -1.37 13.88
C MET A 353 -3.99 -0.15 13.63
N PRO A 354 -3.78 1.03 14.26
CA PRO A 354 -4.62 2.19 14.00
C PRO A 354 -4.49 2.70 12.56
N MET A 355 -3.32 2.56 11.93
CA MET A 355 -3.13 2.90 10.53
C MET A 355 -4.00 2.05 9.60
N THR A 356 -4.12 0.74 9.87
CA THR A 356 -4.94 -0.16 9.06
C THR A 356 -6.42 0.18 9.17
N ILE A 357 -6.89 0.48 10.37
CA ILE A 357 -8.26 0.93 10.61
C ILE A 357 -8.52 2.24 9.86
N ALA A 358 -7.63 3.22 9.99
CA ALA A 358 -7.77 4.50 9.30
C ALA A 358 -7.74 4.35 7.78
N ARG A 359 -6.87 3.48 7.24
CA ARG A 359 -6.82 3.16 5.80
C ARG A 359 -8.12 2.56 5.30
N ALA A 360 -8.77 1.71 6.09
CA ALA A 360 -10.03 1.07 5.73
C ALA A 360 -11.20 2.08 5.74
N LEU A 361 -11.27 2.91 6.77
CA LEU A 361 -12.41 3.81 6.99
C LEU A 361 -12.33 5.12 6.22
N ALA A 362 -11.13 5.60 5.90
CA ALA A 362 -10.95 6.93 5.31
C ALA A 362 -11.62 7.09 3.93
N PRO A 363 -11.59 6.13 2.99
CA PRO A 363 -12.32 6.26 1.73
C PRO A 363 -13.84 6.31 1.92
N LEU A 364 -14.38 5.51 2.85
CA LEU A 364 -15.81 5.54 3.19
C LEU A 364 -16.19 6.90 3.82
N GLY A 365 -15.39 7.41 4.75
CA GLY A 365 -15.57 8.73 5.34
C GLY A 365 -15.51 9.85 4.29
N ALA A 366 -14.59 9.76 3.34
CA ALA A 366 -14.48 10.70 2.22
C ALA A 366 -15.73 10.65 1.31
N ALA A 367 -16.24 9.46 1.01
CA ALA A 367 -17.48 9.28 0.26
C ALA A 367 -18.70 9.84 1.00
N ALA A 368 -18.79 9.62 2.31
CA ALA A 368 -19.86 10.16 3.15
C ALA A 368 -19.82 11.69 3.20
N LEU A 369 -18.65 12.30 3.35
CA LEU A 369 -18.49 13.76 3.29
C LEU A 369 -18.91 14.32 1.94
N TRP A 370 -18.54 13.67 0.84
CA TRP A 370 -18.99 14.05 -0.50
C TRP A 370 -20.52 13.92 -0.63
N SER A 371 -21.11 12.83 -0.18
CA SER A 371 -22.57 12.61 -0.25
C SER A 371 -23.36 13.65 0.55
N TRP A 372 -22.80 14.15 1.66
CA TRP A 372 -23.40 15.19 2.48
C TRP A 372 -23.25 16.58 1.87
N SER A 373 -22.09 16.91 1.29
CA SER A 373 -21.78 18.26 0.79
C SER A 373 -22.06 18.46 -0.71
N GLY A 374 -22.22 17.36 -1.47
CA GLY A 374 -22.39 17.38 -2.92
C GLY A 374 -21.10 17.77 -3.69
N SER A 375 -19.94 17.86 -3.01
CA SER A 375 -18.68 18.22 -3.65
C SER A 375 -17.47 17.67 -2.91
N TYR A 376 -16.32 17.59 -3.61
CA TYR A 376 -15.04 17.18 -3.00
C TYR A 376 -14.38 18.28 -2.16
N ALA A 377 -14.90 19.51 -2.09
CA ALA A 377 -14.27 20.61 -1.34
C ALA A 377 -14.09 20.27 0.15
N GLY A 378 -15.14 19.76 0.81
CA GLY A 378 -15.09 19.34 2.22
C GLY A 378 -14.17 18.13 2.44
N THR A 379 -14.25 17.15 1.53
CA THR A 379 -13.39 15.96 1.56
C THR A 379 -11.91 16.33 1.44
N MET A 380 -11.57 17.24 0.51
CA MET A 380 -10.19 17.69 0.33
C MET A 380 -9.69 18.51 1.51
N ALA A 381 -10.54 19.35 2.11
CA ALA A 381 -10.19 20.07 3.34
C ALA A 381 -9.83 19.07 4.47
N ALA A 382 -10.59 17.99 4.63
CA ALA A 382 -10.30 16.94 5.61
C ALA A 382 -8.99 16.20 5.30
N VAL A 383 -8.72 15.88 4.02
CA VAL A 383 -7.47 15.22 3.58
C VAL A 383 -6.26 16.12 3.84
N VAL A 384 -6.35 17.41 3.51
CA VAL A 384 -5.27 18.39 3.79
C VAL A 384 -5.07 18.58 5.28
N ALA A 385 -6.15 18.67 6.07
CA ALA A 385 -6.05 18.74 7.53
C ALA A 385 -5.38 17.50 8.14
N ALA A 386 -5.70 16.29 7.65
CA ALA A 386 -5.04 15.06 8.07
C ALA A 386 -3.54 15.06 7.70
N ALA A 387 -3.17 15.54 6.51
CA ALA A 387 -1.77 15.67 6.11
C ALA A 387 -1.01 16.72 6.93
N ALA A 388 -1.65 17.83 7.29
CA ALA A 388 -1.10 18.83 8.19
C ALA A 388 -0.92 18.27 9.62
N LEU A 389 -1.91 17.53 10.14
CA LEU A 389 -1.83 16.83 11.42
C LEU A 389 -0.67 15.83 11.44
N MET A 390 -0.52 15.02 10.38
CA MET A 390 0.61 14.13 10.21
C MET A 390 1.94 14.86 10.35
N THR A 391 2.10 15.99 9.66
CA THR A 391 3.33 16.79 9.66
C THR A 391 3.62 17.37 11.05
N LEU A 392 2.63 17.98 11.67
CA LEU A 392 2.76 18.59 13.00
C LEU A 392 3.12 17.55 14.06
N THR A 393 2.42 16.41 14.07
CA THR A 393 2.66 15.35 15.07
C THR A 393 3.98 14.63 14.84
N PHE A 394 4.45 14.50 13.58
CA PHE A 394 5.80 14.01 13.30
C PHE A 394 6.87 14.95 13.87
N TRP A 395 6.73 16.25 13.66
CA TRP A 395 7.67 17.24 14.20
C TRP A 395 7.67 17.30 15.71
N LEU A 396 6.51 17.15 16.36
CA LEU A 396 6.43 17.03 17.81
C LEU A 396 7.18 15.78 18.32
N ALA A 397 6.99 14.62 17.67
CA ALA A 397 7.73 13.42 18.00
C ALA A 397 9.25 13.62 17.85
N ALA A 398 9.66 14.25 16.76
CA ALA A 398 11.06 14.57 16.47
C ALA A 398 11.67 15.54 17.49
N ALA A 399 10.94 16.57 17.91
CA ALA A 399 11.38 17.56 18.89
C ALA A 399 11.54 16.96 20.30
N ILE A 400 10.53 16.21 20.77
CA ILE A 400 10.54 15.58 22.11
C ILE A 400 11.70 14.59 22.23
N SER A 401 11.99 13.82 21.17
CA SER A 401 13.07 12.84 21.17
C SER A 401 14.47 13.45 21.31
N VAL A 402 14.64 14.75 21.05
CA VAL A 402 15.90 15.48 21.29
C VAL A 402 16.09 15.77 22.77
N ASN A 403 15.02 16.27 23.40
CA ASN A 403 15.08 16.69 24.81
C ASN A 403 15.31 15.51 25.76
N SER A 404 14.79 14.31 25.41
CA SER A 404 15.00 13.10 26.20
C SER A 404 16.39 12.48 26.11
N ARG A 405 17.26 12.95 25.20
CA ARG A 405 18.69 12.51 25.12
C ARG A 405 19.64 13.44 25.87
N HIS A 406 19.16 14.60 26.28
CA HIS A 406 19.96 15.60 27.05
C HIS A 406 19.58 15.67 28.53
N SER A 407 18.55 14.97 28.96
CA SER A 407 18.16 14.73 30.36
C SER A 407 18.57 13.33 30.80
#